data_bad4ab53b3ab5d4aaa88da15b1b75a7b
#
_entry.id   bad4ab53b3ab5d4aaa88da15b1b75a7b
#
_cell.length_a   1.000
_cell.length_b   1.000
_cell.length_c   1.000
_cell.angle_alpha   90.00
_cell.angle_beta   90.00
_cell.angle_gamma   90.00
#
_symmetry.space_group_name_H-M   'P 1'
#
loop_
_entity.id
_entity.type
_entity.pdbx_description
1 polymer ?
#
loop_
_entity_poly.entity_id
_entity_poly.type
_entity_poly.pdbx_seq_one_letter_code
_entity_poly.pdbx_strand_id
1 'polypeptide(L)'
;GKAAGKILDAYIRGDRDFEEIVRSARKQLRATQQEILEAINFAMSDALRELLRSSYEHLQYLIARRDSQIALLERMQAPYQEYIDRLMTIPGVKELSARLLFCEFTNEQQSFPDAAHFASWLGLCPGNNKSAGKSSSGKTPKGNRWARKTLTEVAHGIGLMKRGALKALFQAFKERRGARRAVVAIAHKVAMIMFAMIWDGSEYVETTCSALRDTRVKRLLQTSKNLREQRTVITLSGQIVDKDTGELIGQLSVDAAT
;
A
#
# COMPACT_ATOMS: atom_id res chain seq x y z
N GLY A 1 -13.15 -14.50 -11.60
CA GLY A 1 -11.98 -15.35 -11.30
C GLY A 1 -11.75 -16.38 -12.39
N LYS A 2 -10.60 -17.07 -12.41
CA LYS A 2 -10.21 -18.05 -13.47
C LYS A 2 -11.28 -19.15 -13.70
N ALA A 3 -11.93 -19.64 -12.64
CA ALA A 3 -12.99 -20.64 -12.73
C ALA A 3 -14.25 -20.10 -13.43
N ALA A 4 -14.71 -18.92 -13.04
CA ALA A 4 -15.85 -18.29 -13.69
C ALA A 4 -15.58 -17.96 -15.17
N GLY A 5 -14.33 -17.60 -15.52
CA GLY A 5 -13.92 -17.40 -16.91
C GLY A 5 -14.03 -18.66 -17.75
N LYS A 6 -13.61 -19.81 -17.23
CA LYS A 6 -13.73 -21.11 -17.92
C LYS A 6 -15.19 -21.50 -18.17
N ILE A 7 -16.05 -21.29 -17.16
CA ILE A 7 -17.50 -21.58 -17.28
C ILE A 7 -18.11 -20.69 -18.35
N LEU A 8 -17.80 -19.37 -18.32
CA LEU A 8 -18.31 -18.42 -19.27
C LEU A 8 -17.85 -18.73 -20.71
N ASP A 9 -16.59 -19.09 -20.90
CA ASP A 9 -16.01 -19.46 -22.18
C ASP A 9 -16.68 -20.71 -22.78
N ALA A 10 -16.87 -21.75 -21.97
CA ALA A 10 -17.58 -22.96 -22.38
C ALA A 10 -19.05 -22.69 -22.73
N TYR A 11 -19.70 -21.83 -21.94
CA TYR A 11 -21.08 -21.44 -22.19
C TYR A 11 -21.25 -20.64 -23.49
N ILE A 12 -20.32 -19.72 -23.79
CA ILE A 12 -20.30 -18.95 -25.06
C ILE A 12 -20.06 -19.89 -26.26
N ARG A 13 -19.17 -20.89 -26.11
CA ARG A 13 -18.90 -21.87 -27.17
C ARG A 13 -20.05 -22.86 -27.41
N GLY A 14 -20.93 -23.01 -26.44
CA GLY A 14 -22.00 -24.00 -26.49
C GLY A 14 -21.51 -25.42 -26.26
N ASP A 15 -20.46 -25.58 -25.44
CA ASP A 15 -19.89 -26.88 -25.10
C ASP A 15 -20.95 -27.81 -24.47
N ARG A 16 -21.06 -29.05 -24.94
CA ARG A 16 -22.02 -30.02 -24.41
C ARG A 16 -21.59 -30.62 -23.07
N ASP A 17 -20.27 -30.64 -22.78
CA ASP A 17 -19.70 -31.13 -21.52
C ASP A 17 -19.64 -30.07 -20.41
N PHE A 18 -20.59 -29.17 -20.44
CA PHE A 18 -20.67 -28.04 -19.54
C PHE A 18 -20.70 -28.45 -18.05
N GLU A 19 -21.37 -29.57 -17.73
CA GLU A 19 -21.44 -30.11 -16.37
C GLU A 19 -20.06 -30.49 -15.82
N GLU A 20 -19.19 -31.08 -16.65
CA GLU A 20 -17.83 -31.46 -16.25
C GLU A 20 -17.00 -30.22 -15.97
N ILE A 21 -17.13 -29.16 -16.77
CA ILE A 21 -16.44 -27.87 -16.58
C ILE A 21 -16.88 -27.22 -15.27
N VAL A 22 -18.20 -27.20 -14.98
CA VAL A 22 -18.75 -26.70 -13.72
C VAL A 22 -18.23 -27.53 -12.54
N ARG A 23 -18.18 -28.84 -12.66
CA ARG A 23 -17.66 -29.76 -11.64
C ARG A 23 -16.19 -29.47 -11.35
N SER A 24 -15.37 -29.29 -12.37
CA SER A 24 -13.93 -28.96 -12.22
C SER A 24 -13.69 -27.59 -11.58
N ALA A 25 -14.55 -26.62 -11.86
CA ALA A 25 -14.45 -25.25 -11.35
C ALA A 25 -15.03 -25.08 -9.92
N ARG A 26 -15.85 -26.01 -9.44
CA ARG A 26 -16.57 -25.96 -8.15
C ARG A 26 -15.68 -25.65 -6.95
N LYS A 27 -14.48 -26.25 -6.88
CA LYS A 27 -13.54 -26.07 -5.75
C LYS A 27 -13.11 -24.61 -5.54
N GLN A 28 -13.31 -23.74 -6.54
CA GLN A 28 -12.90 -22.35 -6.54
C GLN A 28 -14.09 -21.36 -6.44
N LEU A 29 -15.32 -21.87 -6.45
CA LEU A 29 -16.55 -21.08 -6.41
C LEU A 29 -17.28 -21.29 -5.09
N ARG A 30 -17.99 -20.26 -4.62
CA ARG A 30 -18.82 -20.33 -3.42
C ARG A 30 -20.17 -21.00 -3.68
N ALA A 31 -20.68 -20.87 -4.91
CA ALA A 31 -21.95 -21.44 -5.33
C ALA A 31 -21.83 -22.97 -5.52
N THR A 32 -22.90 -23.69 -5.24
CA THR A 32 -23.00 -25.12 -5.51
C THR A 32 -23.07 -25.40 -7.01
N GLN A 33 -22.77 -26.65 -7.42
CA GLN A 33 -22.88 -27.04 -8.82
C GLN A 33 -24.32 -26.84 -9.35
N GLN A 34 -25.31 -27.18 -8.55
CA GLN A 34 -26.73 -27.06 -8.91
C GLN A 34 -27.14 -25.61 -9.11
N GLU A 35 -26.77 -24.69 -8.20
CA GLU A 35 -27.01 -23.25 -8.35
C GLU A 35 -26.37 -22.66 -9.61
N ILE A 36 -25.18 -23.13 -9.98
CA ILE A 36 -24.51 -22.67 -11.21
C ILE A 36 -25.27 -23.19 -12.45
N LEU A 37 -25.64 -24.47 -12.47
CA LEU A 37 -26.37 -25.07 -13.59
C LEU A 37 -27.75 -24.43 -13.75
N GLU A 38 -28.48 -24.19 -12.68
CA GLU A 38 -29.77 -23.48 -12.69
C GLU A 38 -29.63 -22.05 -13.20
N ALA A 39 -28.59 -21.31 -12.76
CA ALA A 39 -28.33 -19.95 -13.21
C ALA A 39 -28.01 -19.84 -14.71
N ILE A 40 -27.53 -20.89 -15.33
CA ILE A 40 -27.13 -20.91 -16.75
C ILE A 40 -28.16 -21.63 -17.63
N ASN A 41 -29.11 -22.32 -17.01
CA ASN A 41 -30.17 -23.05 -17.72
C ASN A 41 -31.28 -22.11 -18.20
N PHE A 42 -30.89 -21.09 -18.98
CA PHE A 42 -31.84 -20.23 -19.67
C PHE A 42 -31.58 -20.23 -21.17
N ALA A 43 -32.63 -20.13 -21.96
CA ALA A 43 -32.52 -20.02 -23.41
C ALA A 43 -31.95 -18.65 -23.79
N MET A 44 -30.66 -18.63 -24.14
CA MET A 44 -30.00 -17.42 -24.64
C MET A 44 -30.32 -17.25 -26.13
N SER A 45 -30.79 -16.07 -26.52
CA SER A 45 -30.94 -15.73 -27.96
C SER A 45 -29.56 -15.63 -28.61
N ASP A 46 -29.48 -15.90 -29.91
CA ASP A 46 -28.24 -15.82 -30.69
C ASP A 46 -27.63 -14.41 -30.62
N ALA A 47 -28.47 -13.37 -30.66
CA ALA A 47 -28.03 -11.98 -30.52
C ALA A 47 -27.35 -11.72 -29.15
N LEU A 48 -27.92 -12.25 -28.07
CA LEU A 48 -27.33 -12.09 -26.74
C LEU A 48 -26.03 -12.90 -26.60
N ARG A 49 -25.97 -14.09 -27.21
CA ARG A 49 -24.75 -14.92 -27.25
C ARG A 49 -23.63 -14.20 -27.99
N GLU A 50 -23.93 -13.56 -29.11
CA GLU A 50 -22.94 -12.81 -29.89
C GLU A 50 -22.44 -11.57 -29.14
N LEU A 51 -23.33 -10.83 -28.49
CA LEU A 51 -22.96 -9.71 -27.64
C LEU A 51 -22.05 -10.13 -26.46
N LEU A 52 -22.37 -11.26 -25.81
CA LEU A 52 -21.57 -11.82 -24.73
C LEU A 52 -20.20 -12.26 -25.22
N ARG A 53 -20.13 -12.91 -26.40
CA ARG A 53 -18.87 -13.31 -27.05
C ARG A 53 -18.00 -12.10 -27.32
N SER A 54 -18.51 -11.09 -27.98
CA SER A 54 -17.78 -9.85 -28.29
C SER A 54 -17.25 -9.16 -27.04
N SER A 55 -18.07 -9.08 -25.99
CA SER A 55 -17.67 -8.49 -24.70
C SER A 55 -16.57 -9.30 -24.02
N TYR A 56 -16.65 -10.62 -24.10
CA TYR A 56 -15.66 -11.53 -23.51
C TYR A 56 -14.32 -11.47 -24.26
N GLU A 57 -14.34 -11.45 -25.59
CA GLU A 57 -13.15 -11.29 -26.43
C GLU A 57 -12.47 -9.96 -26.14
N HIS A 58 -13.24 -8.87 -26.01
CA HIS A 58 -12.69 -7.59 -25.61
C HIS A 58 -12.04 -7.62 -24.21
N LEU A 59 -12.67 -8.30 -23.27
CA LEU A 59 -12.08 -8.52 -21.93
C LEU A 59 -10.76 -9.28 -22.02
N GLN A 60 -10.68 -10.36 -22.82
CA GLN A 60 -9.45 -11.13 -23.02
C GLN A 60 -8.35 -10.28 -23.66
N TYR A 61 -8.71 -9.47 -24.66
CA TYR A 61 -7.79 -8.52 -25.27
C TYR A 61 -7.22 -7.54 -24.25
N LEU A 62 -8.06 -6.95 -23.39
CA LEU A 62 -7.62 -6.01 -22.36
C LEU A 62 -6.70 -6.69 -21.32
N ILE A 63 -7.00 -7.95 -20.95
CA ILE A 63 -6.15 -8.74 -20.05
C ILE A 63 -4.77 -8.97 -20.69
N ALA A 64 -4.72 -9.44 -21.93
CA ALA A 64 -3.47 -9.69 -22.65
C ALA A 64 -2.65 -8.40 -22.82
N ARG A 65 -3.34 -7.29 -23.14
CA ARG A 65 -2.70 -5.97 -23.26
C ARG A 65 -2.10 -5.50 -21.95
N ARG A 66 -2.83 -5.64 -20.84
CA ARG A 66 -2.33 -5.34 -19.49
C ARG A 66 -1.08 -6.15 -19.18
N ASP A 67 -1.11 -7.45 -19.41
CA ASP A 67 -0.01 -8.36 -19.09
C ASP A 67 1.24 -8.02 -19.93
N SER A 68 1.05 -7.69 -21.21
CA SER A 68 2.11 -7.19 -22.08
C SER A 68 2.74 -5.88 -21.56
N GLN A 69 1.92 -4.95 -21.06
CA GLN A 69 2.42 -3.69 -20.49
C GLN A 69 3.16 -3.91 -19.17
N ILE A 70 2.70 -4.84 -18.33
CA ILE A 70 3.41 -5.23 -17.10
C ILE A 70 4.78 -5.82 -17.46
N ALA A 71 4.86 -6.75 -18.41
CA ALA A 71 6.12 -7.33 -18.86
C ALA A 71 7.09 -6.28 -19.44
N LEU A 72 6.57 -5.28 -20.14
CA LEU A 72 7.38 -4.15 -20.61
C LEU A 72 7.95 -3.34 -19.43
N LEU A 73 7.09 -3.02 -18.44
CA LEU A 73 7.49 -2.29 -17.24
C LEU A 73 8.58 -3.04 -16.46
N GLU A 74 8.42 -4.36 -16.27
CA GLU A 74 9.41 -5.24 -15.63
C GLU A 74 10.76 -5.18 -16.34
N ARG A 75 10.76 -5.28 -17.66
CA ARG A 75 12.00 -5.19 -18.47
C ARG A 75 12.67 -3.83 -18.34
N MET A 76 11.89 -2.73 -18.37
CA MET A 76 12.44 -1.37 -18.23
C MET A 76 13.00 -1.12 -16.84
N GLN A 77 12.42 -1.72 -15.81
CA GLN A 77 12.82 -1.57 -14.42
C GLN A 77 13.82 -2.62 -13.92
N ALA A 78 14.25 -3.55 -14.78
CA ALA A 78 15.21 -4.60 -14.40
C ALA A 78 16.48 -4.04 -13.72
N PRO A 79 17.09 -2.92 -14.15
CA PRO A 79 18.25 -2.34 -13.46
C PRO A 79 17.97 -1.85 -12.03
N TYR A 80 16.71 -1.69 -11.67
CA TYR A 80 16.25 -1.14 -10.38
C TYR A 80 15.54 -2.19 -9.51
N GLN A 81 15.70 -3.48 -9.83
CA GLN A 81 14.99 -4.56 -9.15
C GLN A 81 15.23 -4.56 -7.63
N GLU A 82 16.43 -4.24 -7.19
CA GLU A 82 16.77 -4.13 -5.76
C GLU A 82 15.88 -3.12 -5.02
N TYR A 83 15.60 -1.98 -5.63
CA TYR A 83 14.69 -0.98 -5.03
C TYR A 83 13.26 -1.49 -4.96
N ILE A 84 12.81 -2.20 -5.99
CA ILE A 84 11.47 -2.78 -6.04
C ILE A 84 11.32 -3.85 -4.97
N ASP A 85 12.30 -4.75 -4.83
CA ASP A 85 12.32 -5.81 -3.82
C ASP A 85 12.30 -5.21 -2.41
N ARG A 86 13.06 -4.16 -2.19
CA ARG A 86 13.06 -3.41 -0.93
C ARG A 86 11.68 -2.85 -0.61
N LEU A 87 10.99 -2.23 -1.56
CA LEU A 87 9.63 -1.74 -1.37
C LEU A 87 8.63 -2.88 -1.08
N MET A 88 8.85 -4.06 -1.64
CA MET A 88 8.00 -5.24 -1.41
C MET A 88 8.13 -5.80 0.01
N THR A 89 9.16 -5.44 0.78
CA THR A 89 9.25 -5.80 2.20
C THR A 89 8.15 -5.13 3.05
N ILE A 90 7.56 -4.03 2.57
CA ILE A 90 6.45 -3.36 3.27
C ILE A 90 5.18 -4.21 3.17
N PRO A 91 4.55 -4.57 4.30
CA PRO A 91 3.31 -5.34 4.30
C PRO A 91 2.23 -4.68 3.44
N GLY A 92 1.63 -5.46 2.52
CA GLY A 92 0.60 -4.97 1.61
C GLY A 92 1.10 -4.38 0.30
N VAL A 93 2.38 -4.08 0.16
CA VAL A 93 3.00 -3.71 -1.11
C VAL A 93 3.34 -4.98 -1.87
N LYS A 94 2.72 -5.15 -3.05
CA LYS A 94 2.99 -6.22 -3.99
C LYS A 94 3.80 -5.69 -5.16
N GLU A 95 4.36 -6.60 -5.95
CA GLU A 95 5.26 -6.28 -7.05
C GLU A 95 4.72 -5.18 -7.97
N LEU A 96 3.50 -5.31 -8.50
CA LEU A 96 2.90 -4.28 -9.35
C LEU A 96 2.78 -2.93 -8.64
N SER A 97 2.38 -2.93 -7.36
CA SER A 97 2.28 -1.70 -6.57
C SER A 97 3.66 -1.06 -6.35
N ALA A 98 4.69 -1.87 -6.05
CA ALA A 98 6.07 -1.41 -5.90
C ALA A 98 6.58 -0.77 -7.19
N ARG A 99 6.37 -1.44 -8.34
CA ARG A 99 6.76 -0.94 -9.67
C ARG A 99 6.07 0.36 -10.03
N LEU A 100 4.77 0.48 -9.80
CA LEU A 100 4.02 1.71 -10.06
C LEU A 100 4.49 2.87 -9.16
N LEU A 101 4.70 2.60 -7.88
CA LEU A 101 5.22 3.59 -6.95
C LEU A 101 6.65 4.01 -7.31
N PHE A 102 7.49 3.07 -7.72
CA PHE A 102 8.83 3.37 -8.19
C PHE A 102 8.82 4.35 -9.38
N CYS A 103 7.93 4.18 -10.37
CA CYS A 103 7.79 5.11 -11.49
C CYS A 103 7.48 6.55 -11.07
N GLU A 104 6.71 6.71 -9.99
CA GLU A 104 6.30 8.04 -9.52
C GLU A 104 7.38 8.72 -8.66
N PHE A 105 8.27 7.94 -8.03
CA PHE A 105 9.20 8.46 -7.01
C PHE A 105 10.62 8.70 -7.51
N THR A 106 11.09 8.00 -8.54
CA THR A 106 12.51 7.99 -8.93
C THR A 106 13.04 9.34 -9.40
N ASN A 107 12.20 10.19 -9.96
CA ASN A 107 12.63 11.50 -10.47
C ASN A 107 12.51 12.62 -9.44
N GLU A 108 11.75 12.41 -8.37
CA GLU A 108 11.33 13.48 -7.45
C GLU A 108 11.96 13.37 -6.07
N GLN A 109 12.67 12.27 -5.78
CA GLN A 109 13.12 11.94 -4.42
C GLN A 109 14.09 12.93 -3.81
N GLN A 110 15.01 13.46 -4.62
CA GLN A 110 15.98 14.47 -4.18
C GLN A 110 15.35 15.86 -3.97
N SER A 111 14.11 16.03 -4.44
CA SER A 111 13.39 17.30 -4.38
C SER A 111 12.67 17.54 -3.05
N PHE A 112 12.57 16.51 -2.17
CA PHE A 112 11.85 16.64 -0.90
C PHE A 112 12.83 16.74 0.27
N PRO A 113 12.76 17.81 1.07
CA PRO A 113 13.63 17.97 2.24
C PRO A 113 13.34 16.95 3.35
N ASP A 114 12.10 16.46 3.44
CA ASP A 114 11.68 15.48 4.43
C ASP A 114 10.44 14.67 3.99
N ALA A 115 10.14 13.64 4.76
CA ALA A 115 8.99 12.76 4.53
C ALA A 115 7.62 13.47 4.63
N ALA A 116 7.53 14.58 5.36
CA ALA A 116 6.27 15.33 5.51
C ALA A 116 5.96 16.12 4.24
N HIS A 117 6.96 16.73 3.61
CA HIS A 117 6.83 17.38 2.30
C HIS A 117 6.46 16.36 1.23
N PHE A 118 7.10 15.19 1.24
CA PHE A 118 6.76 14.09 0.35
C PHE A 118 5.30 13.63 0.52
N ALA A 119 4.84 13.39 1.75
CA ALA A 119 3.46 13.00 2.03
C ALA A 119 2.44 14.10 1.65
N SER A 120 2.84 15.37 1.76
CA SER A 120 2.04 16.51 1.30
C SER A 120 1.90 16.55 -0.21
N TRP A 121 2.99 16.34 -0.95
CA TRP A 121 2.99 16.22 -2.40
C TRP A 121 2.10 15.08 -2.90
N LEU A 122 2.06 13.96 -2.17
CA LEU A 122 1.14 12.85 -2.44
C LEU A 122 -0.34 13.20 -2.15
N GLY A 123 -0.61 14.32 -1.51
CA GLY A 123 -1.96 14.70 -1.10
C GLY A 123 -2.52 13.83 0.03
N LEU A 124 -1.66 13.22 0.85
CA LEU A 124 -2.06 12.34 1.95
C LEU A 124 -2.11 13.06 3.30
N CYS A 125 -1.58 14.27 3.39
CA CYS A 125 -1.67 15.10 4.60
C CYS A 125 -3.07 15.69 4.76
N PRO A 126 -3.62 15.78 6.00
CA PRO A 126 -4.86 16.51 6.23
C PRO A 126 -4.66 18.00 5.94
N GLY A 127 -5.64 18.62 5.27
CA GLY A 127 -5.63 20.06 5.08
C GLY A 127 -5.73 20.80 6.41
N ASN A 128 -4.81 21.74 6.65
CA ASN A 128 -4.79 22.58 7.84
C ASN A 128 -5.62 23.88 7.65
N ASN A 129 -6.86 23.75 7.18
CA ASN A 129 -7.74 24.90 7.05
C ASN A 129 -8.32 25.30 8.42
N LYS A 130 -7.48 25.86 9.27
CA LYS A 130 -7.89 26.46 10.54
C LYS A 130 -7.79 27.97 10.42
N SER A 131 -8.89 28.66 10.66
CA SER A 131 -8.94 30.10 10.80
C SER A 131 -9.68 30.46 12.11
N ALA A 132 -9.13 31.34 12.92
CA ALA A 132 -9.72 31.79 14.18
C ALA A 132 -10.17 30.62 15.11
N GLY A 133 -9.36 29.58 15.22
CA GLY A 133 -9.65 28.41 16.07
C GLY A 133 -10.70 27.43 15.49
N LYS A 134 -11.37 27.76 14.40
CA LYS A 134 -12.35 26.89 13.72
C LYS A 134 -11.69 26.09 12.59
N SER A 135 -11.84 24.78 12.62
CA SER A 135 -11.41 23.89 11.50
C SER A 135 -12.52 23.83 10.47
N SER A 136 -12.31 24.37 9.26
CA SER A 136 -13.32 24.41 8.21
C SER A 136 -13.36 23.12 7.41
N SER A 137 -12.27 22.40 7.23
CA SER A 137 -12.24 21.15 6.49
C SER A 137 -11.00 20.31 6.81
N GLY A 138 -11.19 19.01 7.08
CA GLY A 138 -10.12 18.00 7.15
C GLY A 138 -9.85 17.30 5.81
N LYS A 139 -10.32 17.88 4.69
CA LYS A 139 -10.13 17.32 3.35
C LYS A 139 -8.66 17.41 2.95
N THR A 140 -8.10 16.30 2.47
CA THR A 140 -6.74 16.28 1.95
C THR A 140 -6.62 17.07 0.65
N PRO A 141 -5.49 17.76 0.39
CA PRO A 141 -5.26 18.49 -0.85
C PRO A 141 -5.21 17.52 -2.06
N LYS A 142 -5.29 18.09 -3.25
CA LYS A 142 -4.97 17.36 -4.49
C LYS A 142 -3.46 17.15 -4.50
N GLY A 143 -3.02 15.93 -4.77
CA GLY A 143 -1.62 15.57 -4.88
C GLY A 143 -1.39 14.68 -6.09
N ASN A 144 -0.26 13.96 -6.14
CA ASN A 144 -0.01 13.00 -7.20
C ASN A 144 -1.11 11.92 -7.22
N ARG A 145 -1.92 11.95 -8.28
CA ARG A 145 -3.11 11.12 -8.42
C ARG A 145 -2.77 9.63 -8.45
N TRP A 146 -1.70 9.26 -9.13
CA TRP A 146 -1.35 7.87 -9.39
C TRP A 146 -0.73 7.22 -8.15
N ALA A 147 0.28 7.85 -7.57
CA ALA A 147 0.90 7.38 -6.34
C ALA A 147 -0.11 7.31 -5.19
N ARG A 148 -0.96 8.33 -5.04
CA ARG A 148 -2.02 8.34 -4.03
C ARG A 148 -3.00 7.17 -4.23
N LYS A 149 -3.43 6.89 -5.46
CA LYS A 149 -4.30 5.75 -5.77
C LYS A 149 -3.64 4.45 -5.33
N THR A 150 -2.42 4.20 -5.76
CA THR A 150 -1.69 2.97 -5.42
C THR A 150 -1.49 2.82 -3.91
N LEU A 151 -1.10 3.89 -3.20
CA LEU A 151 -0.94 3.87 -1.74
C LEU A 151 -2.26 3.63 -1.00
N THR A 152 -3.39 4.15 -1.50
CA THR A 152 -4.69 3.85 -0.91
C THR A 152 -5.12 2.40 -1.14
N GLU A 153 -4.81 1.81 -2.30
CA GLU A 153 -5.03 0.39 -2.57
C GLU A 153 -4.17 -0.50 -1.65
N VAL A 154 -2.89 -0.16 -1.45
CA VAL A 154 -2.01 -0.81 -0.46
C VAL A 154 -2.60 -0.72 0.94
N ALA A 155 -3.07 0.45 1.35
CA ALA A 155 -3.68 0.65 2.67
C ALA A 155 -4.98 -0.16 2.85
N HIS A 156 -5.78 -0.33 1.80
CA HIS A 156 -6.92 -1.24 1.81
C HIS A 156 -6.47 -2.69 1.99
N GLY A 157 -5.44 -3.12 1.26
CA GLY A 157 -4.84 -4.45 1.40
C GLY A 157 -4.36 -4.71 2.83
N ILE A 158 -3.68 -3.75 3.46
CA ILE A 158 -3.27 -3.82 4.88
C ILE A 158 -4.50 -3.96 5.78
N GLY A 159 -5.59 -3.24 5.49
CA GLY A 159 -6.85 -3.35 6.21
C GLY A 159 -7.47 -4.76 6.16
N LEU A 160 -7.18 -5.57 5.15
CA LEU A 160 -7.68 -6.94 4.99
C LEU A 160 -6.73 -8.01 5.58
N MET A 161 -5.51 -7.65 5.97
CA MET A 161 -4.57 -8.58 6.58
C MET A 161 -5.10 -9.13 7.90
N LYS A 162 -4.67 -10.33 8.27
CA LYS A 162 -5.06 -10.98 9.54
C LYS A 162 -4.33 -10.39 10.75
N ARG A 163 -3.04 -10.04 10.60
CA ARG A 163 -2.14 -9.57 11.67
C ARG A 163 -1.06 -8.64 11.09
N GLY A 164 -0.29 -7.98 11.95
CA GLY A 164 0.81 -7.10 11.63
C GLY A 164 0.66 -5.72 12.28
N ALA A 165 1.76 -5.00 12.45
CA ALA A 165 1.78 -3.69 13.12
C ALA A 165 0.95 -2.65 12.35
N LEU A 166 1.09 -2.60 11.01
CA LEU A 166 0.30 -1.70 10.18
C LEU A 166 -1.19 -2.06 10.21
N LYS A 167 -1.55 -3.35 10.29
CA LYS A 167 -2.94 -3.80 10.47
C LYS A 167 -3.51 -3.34 11.79
N ALA A 168 -2.78 -3.52 12.88
CA ALA A 168 -3.22 -3.07 14.21
C ALA A 168 -3.40 -1.54 14.25
N LEU A 169 -2.50 -0.81 13.60
CA LEU A 169 -2.62 0.65 13.46
C LEU A 169 -3.85 1.04 12.63
N PHE A 170 -4.15 0.30 11.54
CA PHE A 170 -5.36 0.49 10.75
C PHE A 170 -6.62 0.32 11.59
N GLN A 171 -6.70 -0.73 12.41
CA GLN A 171 -7.84 -0.97 13.30
C GLN A 171 -8.02 0.16 14.32
N ALA A 172 -6.95 0.58 14.97
CA ALA A 172 -6.99 1.68 15.92
C ALA A 172 -7.47 3.01 15.29
N PHE A 173 -7.08 3.29 14.03
CA PHE A 173 -7.61 4.46 13.31
C PHE A 173 -9.06 4.27 12.88
N LYS A 174 -9.45 3.06 12.45
CA LYS A 174 -10.81 2.72 12.03
C LYS A 174 -11.80 2.92 13.18
N GLU A 175 -11.48 2.44 14.37
CA GLU A 175 -12.30 2.59 15.58
C GLU A 175 -12.49 4.07 15.97
N ARG A 176 -11.45 4.87 15.89
CA ARG A 176 -11.51 6.29 16.29
C ARG A 176 -12.13 7.22 15.25
N ARG A 177 -11.92 6.96 13.96
CA ARG A 177 -12.20 7.93 12.90
C ARG A 177 -12.93 7.36 11.68
N GLY A 178 -13.29 6.08 11.72
CA GLY A 178 -13.96 5.36 10.64
C GLY A 178 -13.00 4.89 9.52
N ALA A 179 -13.48 3.95 8.71
CA ALA A 179 -12.68 3.22 7.73
C ALA A 179 -12.04 4.11 6.66
N ARG A 180 -12.78 5.09 6.11
CA ARG A 180 -12.26 5.99 5.05
C ARG A 180 -11.05 6.79 5.51
N ARG A 181 -11.09 7.33 6.75
CA ARG A 181 -9.98 8.08 7.32
C ARG A 181 -8.82 7.17 7.71
N ALA A 182 -9.09 5.94 8.16
CA ALA A 182 -8.06 4.95 8.46
C ALA A 182 -7.25 4.60 7.21
N VAL A 183 -7.88 4.39 6.06
CA VAL A 183 -7.19 4.14 4.79
C VAL A 183 -6.20 5.26 4.45
N VAL A 184 -6.64 6.52 4.50
CA VAL A 184 -5.77 7.66 4.20
C VAL A 184 -4.63 7.78 5.22
N ALA A 185 -4.90 7.52 6.51
CA ALA A 185 -3.88 7.57 7.55
C ALA A 185 -2.82 6.48 7.39
N ILE A 186 -3.22 5.26 6.98
CA ILE A 186 -2.27 4.19 6.68
C ILE A 186 -1.52 4.45 5.38
N ALA A 187 -2.16 4.94 4.32
CA ALA A 187 -1.50 5.35 3.10
C ALA A 187 -0.41 6.40 3.37
N HIS A 188 -0.71 7.40 4.20
CA HIS A 188 0.26 8.39 4.68
C HIS A 188 1.42 7.71 5.44
N LYS A 189 1.12 6.78 6.36
CA LYS A 189 2.16 6.06 7.13
C LYS A 189 3.06 5.23 6.22
N VAL A 190 2.50 4.52 5.23
CA VAL A 190 3.26 3.77 4.23
C VAL A 190 4.16 4.72 3.43
N ALA A 191 3.65 5.87 2.98
CA ALA A 191 4.44 6.86 2.26
C ALA A 191 5.65 7.36 3.08
N MET A 192 5.45 7.62 4.38
CA MET A 192 6.53 8.01 5.29
C MET A 192 7.59 6.91 5.45
N ILE A 193 7.15 5.65 5.56
CA ILE A 193 8.05 4.49 5.63
C ILE A 193 8.85 4.36 4.33
N MET A 194 8.18 4.42 3.19
CA MET A 194 8.82 4.35 1.88
C MET A 194 9.87 5.44 1.70
N PHE A 195 9.54 6.69 2.05
CA PHE A 195 10.50 7.79 1.99
C PHE A 195 11.76 7.50 2.81
N ALA A 196 11.60 7.04 4.06
CA ALA A 196 12.74 6.70 4.92
C ALA A 196 13.58 5.55 4.31
N MET A 197 12.93 4.47 3.88
CA MET A 197 13.62 3.31 3.28
C MET A 197 14.42 3.68 2.03
N ILE A 198 13.88 4.54 1.20
CA ILE A 198 14.55 4.98 -0.03
C ILE A 198 15.71 5.91 0.31
N TRP A 199 15.56 6.80 1.31
CA TRP A 199 16.60 7.72 1.75
C TRP A 199 17.75 7.01 2.46
N ASP A 200 17.42 6.09 3.37
CA ASP A 200 18.40 5.39 4.22
C ASP A 200 18.93 4.10 3.58
N GLY A 201 18.35 3.65 2.45
CA GLY A 201 18.67 2.37 1.83
C GLY A 201 18.26 1.14 2.66
N SER A 202 17.43 1.31 3.69
CA SER A 202 17.02 0.26 4.62
C SER A 202 15.84 -0.56 4.09
N GLU A 203 15.66 -1.78 4.64
CA GLU A 203 14.47 -2.59 4.46
C GLU A 203 13.41 -2.27 5.53
N TYR A 204 12.16 -2.63 5.26
CA TYR A 204 11.10 -2.50 6.25
C TYR A 204 11.32 -3.46 7.41
N VAL A 205 11.45 -2.91 8.60
CA VAL A 205 11.46 -3.67 9.84
C VAL A 205 10.13 -3.50 10.55
N GLU A 206 9.43 -4.63 10.79
CA GLU A 206 8.16 -4.60 11.50
C GLU A 206 8.38 -4.32 12.99
N THR A 207 8.08 -3.10 13.41
CA THR A 207 8.06 -2.72 14.82
C THR A 207 6.76 -3.14 15.48
N THR A 208 6.85 -3.78 16.64
CA THR A 208 5.65 -4.16 17.41
C THR A 208 4.83 -2.93 17.79
N CYS A 209 3.50 -3.06 17.78
CA CYS A 209 2.57 -1.96 18.12
C CYS A 209 2.79 -1.38 19.52
N SER A 210 3.36 -2.15 20.46
CA SER A 210 3.76 -1.66 21.76
C SER A 210 4.83 -0.58 21.67
N ALA A 211 5.84 -0.75 20.84
CA ALA A 211 6.90 0.24 20.63
C ALA A 211 6.37 1.55 20.01
N LEU A 212 5.36 1.48 19.14
CA LEU A 212 4.72 2.68 18.56
C LEU A 212 3.79 3.42 19.55
N ARG A 213 3.32 2.75 20.59
CA ARG A 213 2.51 3.35 21.66
C ARG A 213 3.36 3.88 22.81
N ASP A 214 4.61 3.48 22.88
CA ASP A 214 5.49 3.89 23.96
C ASP A 214 5.79 5.40 23.87
N THR A 215 5.29 6.11 24.85
CA THR A 215 5.53 7.56 25.00
C THR A 215 7.03 7.87 25.12
N ARG A 216 7.81 6.90 25.59
CA ARG A 216 9.26 6.96 25.73
C ARG A 216 9.95 6.96 24.37
N VAL A 217 9.52 6.08 23.44
CA VAL A 217 10.04 6.05 22.05
C VAL A 217 9.67 7.37 21.33
N LYS A 218 8.46 7.88 21.54
CA LYS A 218 8.07 9.20 20.99
C LYS A 218 8.94 10.33 21.52
N ARG A 219 9.27 10.32 22.81
CA ARG A 219 10.19 11.30 23.42
C ARG A 219 11.60 11.15 22.84
N LEU A 220 12.11 9.93 22.70
CA LEU A 220 13.43 9.66 22.09
C LEU A 220 13.48 10.12 20.63
N LEU A 221 12.43 9.86 19.82
CA LEU A 221 12.35 10.33 18.45
C LEU A 221 12.25 11.85 18.38
N GLN A 222 11.50 12.47 19.28
CA GLN A 222 11.42 13.94 19.36
C GLN A 222 12.76 14.53 19.81
N THR A 223 13.41 13.90 20.79
CA THR A 223 14.74 14.31 21.25
C THR A 223 15.79 14.16 20.16
N SER A 224 15.77 13.04 19.39
CA SER A 224 16.68 12.85 18.27
C SER A 224 16.45 13.86 17.15
N LYS A 225 15.20 14.27 16.92
CA LYS A 225 14.88 15.34 15.98
C LYS A 225 15.41 16.69 16.41
N ASN A 226 15.21 17.06 17.69
CA ASN A 226 15.73 18.28 18.27
C ASN A 226 17.28 18.29 18.28
N LEU A 227 17.91 17.14 18.51
CA LEU A 227 19.36 16.99 18.49
C LEU A 227 19.94 17.12 17.06
N ARG A 228 19.23 16.64 16.04
CA ARG A 228 19.60 16.88 14.63
C ARG A 228 19.52 18.37 14.26
N GLU A 229 18.49 19.05 14.73
CA GLU A 229 18.33 20.50 14.54
C GLU A 229 19.40 21.30 15.31
N GLN A 230 19.91 20.79 16.44
CA GLN A 230 20.96 21.40 17.28
C GLN A 230 22.38 20.90 16.92
N ARG A 231 22.58 20.21 15.79
CA ARG A 231 23.88 19.64 15.37
C ARG A 231 24.53 18.68 16.40
N THR A 232 23.73 18.01 17.20
CA THR A 232 24.23 17.06 18.21
C THR A 232 24.11 15.60 17.76
N VAL A 233 25.03 14.74 18.18
CA VAL A 233 25.07 13.31 17.88
C VAL A 233 25.00 12.52 19.18
N ILE A 234 24.22 11.42 19.17
CA ILE A 234 24.19 10.47 20.27
C ILE A 234 25.20 9.36 19.95
N THR A 235 26.17 9.15 20.82
CA THR A 235 27.14 8.06 20.71
C THR A 235 26.49 6.72 21.09
N LEU A 236 27.15 5.60 20.71
CA LEU A 236 26.70 4.26 21.09
C LEU A 236 26.69 4.02 22.61
N SER A 237 27.42 4.84 23.39
CA SER A 237 27.41 4.83 24.86
C SER A 237 26.31 5.68 25.47
N GLY A 238 25.39 6.27 24.66
CA GLY A 238 24.30 7.10 25.14
C GLY A 238 24.69 8.54 25.50
N GLN A 239 25.89 8.98 25.17
CA GLN A 239 26.36 10.34 25.39
C GLN A 239 25.87 11.25 24.26
N ILE A 240 25.46 12.49 24.61
CA ILE A 240 25.05 13.53 23.67
C ILE A 240 26.24 14.46 23.49
N VAL A 241 26.82 14.50 22.29
CA VAL A 241 27.97 15.33 21.97
C VAL A 241 27.63 16.31 20.84
N ASP A 242 28.25 17.49 20.86
CA ASP A 242 28.20 18.41 19.74
C ASP A 242 28.97 17.82 18.55
N LYS A 243 28.38 17.90 17.36
CA LYS A 243 28.95 17.30 16.15
C LYS A 243 30.20 18.00 15.66
N ASP A 244 30.28 19.31 15.88
CA ASP A 244 31.35 20.16 15.35
C ASP A 244 32.50 20.29 16.35
N THR A 245 32.22 20.33 17.66
CA THR A 245 33.24 20.49 18.73
C THR A 245 33.61 19.18 19.42
N GLY A 246 32.77 18.15 19.36
CA GLY A 246 32.97 16.89 20.09
C GLY A 246 32.74 17.00 21.60
N GLU A 247 32.27 18.17 22.09
CA GLU A 247 32.01 18.36 23.52
C GLU A 247 30.80 17.60 24.02
N LEU A 248 30.91 17.04 25.25
CA LEU A 248 29.80 16.33 25.90
C LEU A 248 28.76 17.32 26.40
N ILE A 249 27.56 17.29 25.79
CA ILE A 249 26.43 18.16 26.17
C ILE A 249 25.54 17.47 27.23
N GLY A 250 25.50 16.14 27.26
CA GLY A 250 24.68 15.41 28.20
C GLY A 250 24.76 13.88 28.01
N GLN A 251 24.05 13.16 28.87
CA GLN A 251 23.99 11.69 28.84
C GLN A 251 22.53 11.23 28.97
N LEU A 252 22.11 10.27 28.14
CA LEU A 252 20.81 9.61 28.30
C LEU A 252 20.88 8.70 29.52
N SER A 253 20.12 8.98 30.58
CA SER A 253 19.93 8.05 31.67
C SER A 253 19.06 6.90 31.18
N VAL A 254 19.67 5.73 31.03
CA VAL A 254 18.95 4.47 30.87
C VAL A 254 18.70 3.95 32.29
N ASP A 255 17.58 4.33 32.88
CA ASP A 255 17.11 3.67 34.09
C ASP A 255 16.81 2.22 33.71
N ALA A 256 17.66 1.32 34.21
CA ALA A 256 17.41 -0.10 34.16
C ALA A 256 16.12 -0.39 34.94
N ALA A 257 15.07 -0.73 34.22
CA ALA A 257 13.87 -1.29 34.81
C ALA A 257 14.20 -2.76 35.13
N THR A 258 14.38 -3.04 36.42
CA THR A 258 14.18 -4.34 37.04
C THR A 258 12.78 -4.88 36.76
#